data_9ebbbf273313b51e9c16db37b37a1890
#
_entry.id   9ebbbf273313b51e9c16db37b37a1890
#
_cell.length_a   1.000
_cell.length_b   1.000
_cell.length_c   1.000
_cell.angle_alpha   90.00
_cell.angle_beta   90.00
_cell.angle_gamma   90.00
#
_symmetry.space_group_name_H-M   'P 1'
#
loop_
_entity.id
_entity.type
_entity.pdbx_description
1 polymer ?
#
loop_
_entity_poly.entity_id
_entity_poly.type
_entity_poly.pdbx_seq_one_letter_code
_entity_poly.pdbx_strand_id
1 'polypeptide(L)'
;MTDAHNPIATPDVPGQNPLAHRPWLKNYSPGVAADVHLSETSLSHLIDDAVREVPHKVALEFFGATTTYAELGSQIDRAAEGLRLAGVQAGDRVALILPNCPQHIVAFYAILRLGAIVVEHNPLYTGAELRHMFEDHGAKAAIVWDKISGHITGLPDDIRPAHIYAVNLIKAMPALTRVALKLPVKKARESREKLEGAAPGTTSWAQLLKSPPIDPDFKRPTAHDIALLQYTSGTTGLPKGVMLTHRNLESNGRMGEAWIKPSDDECIYSVLPLFHAYGMTLGVTIAALCRARLVLFPTVDMGLITKAMKKTRPTILPAVPPVYRRLMDVAKEQGISLQGVRYAVSGAMNLPPELVAEWEEASGGYMVEGYGLTECAPLVSCNPLNDTRRAGSIGIPFPSTDIRVVDPETLQDVPLGEEGELWVHGPQCFAGYWKREEDTQKTITADGWLRTGDIVRLDEDYFIQIVDRIKEVIITGGFNVSPTEVETALKQHDSVADAAVVGIPQASGGEMVVAAVIPAEGHAVDEHALREHCYARVTRYKVPRRIVAVDDLPRSMLGKILRRKVREQLLNSEEFSH
;
A
#
# COMPACT_ATOMS: atom_id res chain seq x y z
N MET A 1 -42.92 32.31 -9.72
CA MET A 1 -42.38 32.10 -11.08
C MET A 1 -40.89 32.36 -10.95
N THR A 2 -40.12 31.33 -10.69
CA THR A 2 -38.67 31.39 -10.60
C THR A 2 -38.13 30.35 -11.55
N ASP A 3 -37.47 30.84 -12.60
CA ASP A 3 -36.86 30.04 -13.67
C ASP A 3 -35.78 29.14 -13.10
N ALA A 4 -35.96 27.83 -13.31
CA ALA A 4 -34.92 26.82 -13.12
C ALA A 4 -33.91 26.97 -14.25
N HIS A 5 -32.70 27.44 -13.94
CA HIS A 5 -31.56 27.37 -14.87
C HIS A 5 -31.13 25.93 -14.97
N ASN A 6 -31.45 25.32 -16.10
CA ASN A 6 -30.88 24.10 -16.60
C ASN A 6 -29.45 24.42 -17.10
N PRO A 7 -28.34 23.83 -16.59
CA PRO A 7 -27.02 24.10 -17.15
C PRO A 7 -26.97 23.48 -18.55
N ILE A 8 -26.79 24.32 -19.52
CA ILE A 8 -26.55 23.96 -20.93
C ILE A 8 -25.27 23.14 -20.98
N ALA A 9 -25.38 21.90 -21.45
CA ALA A 9 -24.23 21.08 -21.79
C ALA A 9 -23.39 21.83 -22.84
N THR A 10 -22.17 22.17 -22.52
CA THR A 10 -21.21 22.70 -23.48
C THR A 10 -20.90 21.60 -24.50
N PRO A 11 -20.86 21.91 -25.82
CA PRO A 11 -20.57 20.90 -26.82
C PRO A 11 -19.14 20.37 -26.64
N ASP A 12 -18.98 19.04 -26.72
CA ASP A 12 -17.69 18.34 -26.70
C ASP A 12 -16.75 18.94 -27.74
N VAL A 13 -15.68 19.58 -27.30
CA VAL A 13 -14.57 19.97 -28.14
C VAL A 13 -13.62 18.77 -28.17
N PRO A 14 -13.36 18.16 -29.35
CA PRO A 14 -12.46 17.01 -29.45
C PRO A 14 -11.08 17.35 -28.86
N GLY A 15 -10.64 16.56 -27.85
CA GLY A 15 -9.35 16.70 -27.19
C GLY A 15 -9.40 17.35 -25.80
N GLN A 16 -10.55 17.80 -25.28
CA GLN A 16 -10.68 18.23 -23.89
C GLN A 16 -11.17 17.08 -23.02
N ASN A 17 -10.53 16.89 -21.85
CA ASN A 17 -10.98 15.93 -20.84
C ASN A 17 -12.46 16.23 -20.45
N PRO A 18 -13.44 15.34 -20.72
CA PRO A 18 -14.83 15.57 -20.42
C PRO A 18 -15.10 15.70 -18.91
N LEU A 19 -14.17 15.23 -18.06
CA LEU A 19 -14.21 15.28 -16.61
C LEU A 19 -13.39 16.44 -16.01
N ALA A 20 -12.87 17.37 -16.84
CA ALA A 20 -12.02 18.49 -16.38
C ALA A 20 -12.70 19.41 -15.36
N HIS A 21 -14.05 19.47 -15.33
CA HIS A 21 -14.82 20.23 -14.35
C HIS A 21 -15.03 19.50 -13.02
N ARG A 22 -14.42 18.31 -12.85
CA ARG A 22 -14.45 17.48 -11.64
C ARG A 22 -15.86 17.27 -11.07
N PRO A 23 -16.76 16.63 -11.80
CA PRO A 23 -18.19 16.55 -11.44
C PRO A 23 -18.43 15.75 -10.14
N TRP A 24 -17.48 14.93 -9.70
CA TRP A 24 -17.51 14.19 -8.42
C TRP A 24 -17.39 15.07 -7.19
N LEU A 25 -16.95 16.35 -7.30
CA LEU A 25 -16.80 17.26 -6.17
C LEU A 25 -18.11 17.46 -5.39
N LYS A 26 -19.27 17.30 -6.04
CA LYS A 26 -20.59 17.32 -5.39
C LYS A 26 -20.76 16.29 -4.26
N ASN A 27 -19.95 15.21 -4.31
CA ASN A 27 -20.00 14.10 -3.36
C ASN A 27 -18.93 14.20 -2.26
N TYR A 28 -18.11 15.23 -2.26
CA TYR A 28 -17.13 15.44 -1.19
C TYR A 28 -17.81 15.68 0.15
N SER A 29 -17.21 15.17 1.22
CA SER A 29 -17.66 15.49 2.58
C SER A 29 -17.61 17.00 2.82
N PRO A 30 -18.57 17.60 3.53
CA PRO A 30 -18.61 19.04 3.79
C PRO A 30 -17.26 19.56 4.32
N GLY A 31 -16.68 20.59 3.68
CA GLY A 31 -15.41 21.21 4.05
C GLY A 31 -14.14 20.47 3.55
N VAL A 32 -14.25 19.43 2.71
CA VAL A 32 -13.14 18.93 1.91
C VAL A 32 -12.96 19.85 0.70
N ALA A 33 -11.77 20.46 0.57
CA ALA A 33 -11.48 21.35 -0.56
C ALA A 33 -11.23 20.53 -1.84
N ALA A 34 -11.48 21.15 -3.01
CA ALA A 34 -11.19 20.52 -4.30
C ALA A 34 -9.68 20.30 -4.53
N ASP A 35 -8.86 21.15 -3.94
CA ASP A 35 -7.40 21.11 -4.06
C ASP A 35 -6.71 21.19 -2.70
N VAL A 36 -5.53 20.57 -2.60
CA VAL A 36 -4.66 20.65 -1.42
C VAL A 36 -3.56 21.69 -1.63
N HIS A 37 -3.19 22.36 -0.54
CA HIS A 37 -2.04 23.24 -0.53
C HIS A 37 -0.75 22.46 -0.28
N LEU A 38 0.27 22.69 -1.11
CA LEU A 38 1.55 21.99 -1.06
C LEU A 38 2.68 22.95 -0.73
N SER A 39 3.68 22.46 0.02
CA SER A 39 4.91 23.20 0.29
C SER A 39 5.91 23.03 -0.86
N GLU A 40 6.89 23.93 -0.92
CA GLU A 40 8.05 23.80 -1.84
C GLU A 40 9.28 23.22 -1.13
N THR A 41 9.10 22.73 0.10
CA THR A 41 10.17 22.19 0.93
C THR A 41 10.17 20.65 0.93
N SER A 42 11.18 20.08 1.58
CA SER A 42 11.28 18.62 1.72
C SER A 42 10.22 18.07 2.68
N LEU A 43 9.80 16.83 2.47
CA LEU A 43 8.84 16.14 3.34
C LEU A 43 9.26 16.13 4.83
N SER A 44 10.54 16.29 5.14
CA SER A 44 11.03 16.28 6.53
C SER A 44 10.48 17.43 7.37
N HIS A 45 9.96 18.52 6.74
CA HIS A 45 9.32 19.62 7.47
C HIS A 45 8.10 19.17 8.28
N LEU A 46 7.42 18.09 7.89
CA LEU A 46 6.26 17.56 8.62
C LEU A 46 6.60 17.21 10.07
N ILE A 47 7.78 16.64 10.29
CA ILE A 47 8.26 16.34 11.65
C ILE A 47 8.73 17.61 12.37
N ASP A 48 9.41 18.52 11.67
CA ASP A 48 9.87 19.78 12.25
C ASP A 48 8.67 20.62 12.75
N ASP A 49 7.58 20.65 11.97
CA ASP A 49 6.32 21.29 12.35
C ASP A 49 5.67 20.60 13.56
N ALA A 50 5.59 19.26 13.54
CA ALA A 50 5.03 18.51 14.66
C ALA A 50 5.84 18.70 15.97
N VAL A 51 7.17 18.72 15.88
CA VAL A 51 8.05 19.01 17.03
C VAL A 51 7.83 20.41 17.57
N ARG A 52 7.62 21.40 16.70
CA ARG A 52 7.37 22.79 17.10
C ARG A 52 6.00 22.96 17.75
N GLU A 53 4.96 22.31 17.19
CA GLU A 53 3.57 22.52 17.58
C GLU A 53 3.16 21.65 18.79
N VAL A 54 3.59 20.38 18.82
CA VAL A 54 3.16 19.39 19.82
C VAL A 54 4.32 18.57 20.38
N PRO A 55 5.42 19.19 20.89
CA PRO A 55 6.64 18.49 21.28
C PRO A 55 6.44 17.38 22.29
N HIS A 56 5.49 17.53 23.22
CA HIS A 56 5.24 16.60 24.31
C HIS A 56 4.19 15.52 23.99
N LYS A 57 3.49 15.64 22.84
CA LYS A 57 2.53 14.63 22.41
C LYS A 57 3.27 13.35 22.01
N VAL A 58 2.66 12.20 22.33
CA VAL A 58 3.21 10.90 21.93
C VAL A 58 3.09 10.77 20.40
N ALA A 59 4.23 10.61 19.73
CA ALA A 59 4.31 10.35 18.31
C ALA A 59 4.24 8.86 17.99
N LEU A 60 5.03 8.04 18.70
CA LEU A 60 5.16 6.61 18.44
C LEU A 60 4.87 5.80 19.71
N GLU A 61 4.22 4.65 19.52
CA GLU A 61 4.07 3.62 20.57
C GLU A 61 4.47 2.25 20.01
N PHE A 62 5.33 1.52 20.75
CA PHE A 62 5.81 0.21 20.36
C PHE A 62 5.85 -0.72 21.58
N PHE A 63 5.02 -1.76 21.60
CA PHE A 63 4.84 -2.66 22.76
C PHE A 63 4.53 -1.92 24.08
N GLY A 64 3.97 -0.71 24.00
CA GLY A 64 3.67 0.15 25.14
C GLY A 64 4.81 1.07 25.58
N ALA A 65 5.99 1.05 24.93
CA ALA A 65 6.97 2.13 25.03
C ALA A 65 6.53 3.28 24.13
N THR A 66 6.63 4.50 24.63
CA THR A 66 6.23 5.71 23.91
C THR A 66 7.44 6.58 23.58
N THR A 67 7.35 7.30 22.48
CA THR A 67 8.31 8.31 22.05
C THR A 67 7.52 9.58 21.71
N THR A 68 7.88 10.70 22.30
CA THR A 68 7.25 12.01 22.01
C THR A 68 7.76 12.57 20.68
N TYR A 69 7.07 13.60 20.13
CA TYR A 69 7.55 14.28 18.92
C TYR A 69 8.91 14.93 19.11
N ALA A 70 9.18 15.52 20.29
CA ALA A 70 10.50 16.08 20.63
C ALA A 70 11.61 15.01 20.64
N GLU A 71 11.34 13.86 21.25
CA GLU A 71 12.29 12.74 21.26
C GLU A 71 12.49 12.15 19.86
N LEU A 72 11.43 12.05 19.06
CA LEU A 72 11.48 11.60 17.67
C LEU A 72 12.37 12.55 16.84
N GLY A 73 12.12 13.85 16.89
CA GLY A 73 12.93 14.85 16.19
C GLY A 73 14.41 14.78 16.57
N SER A 74 14.70 14.67 17.88
CA SER A 74 16.09 14.53 18.37
C SER A 74 16.78 13.26 17.85
N GLN A 75 16.05 12.13 17.77
CA GLN A 75 16.62 10.90 17.22
C GLN A 75 16.86 11.02 15.71
N ILE A 76 15.96 11.67 14.98
CA ILE A 76 16.10 11.93 13.54
C ILE A 76 17.35 12.79 13.27
N ASP A 77 17.56 13.86 14.03
CA ASP A 77 18.72 14.73 13.88
C ASP A 77 20.05 14.01 14.12
N ARG A 78 20.10 13.17 15.14
CA ARG A 78 21.28 12.36 15.45
C ARG A 78 21.54 11.27 14.40
N ALA A 79 20.48 10.62 13.91
CA ALA A 79 20.61 9.62 12.87
C ALA A 79 21.06 10.25 11.54
N ALA A 80 20.52 11.42 11.18
CA ALA A 80 20.93 12.17 10.00
C ALA A 80 22.42 12.55 10.07
N GLU A 81 22.87 13.12 11.18
CA GLU A 81 24.29 13.47 11.36
C GLU A 81 25.18 12.22 11.32
N GLY A 82 24.77 11.13 11.95
CA GLY A 82 25.52 9.87 11.90
C GLY A 82 25.69 9.33 10.47
N LEU A 83 24.65 9.39 9.65
CA LEU A 83 24.72 9.03 8.22
C LEU A 83 25.60 10.00 7.44
N ARG A 84 25.50 11.30 7.69
CA ARG A 84 26.35 12.33 7.08
C ARG A 84 27.83 12.12 7.37
N LEU A 85 28.18 11.84 8.62
CA LEU A 85 29.55 11.53 9.06
C LEU A 85 30.09 10.22 8.45
N ALA A 86 29.20 9.28 8.13
CA ALA A 86 29.53 8.08 7.35
C ALA A 86 29.66 8.37 5.84
N GLY A 87 29.52 9.63 5.41
CA GLY A 87 29.71 10.06 4.03
C GLY A 87 28.47 9.97 3.14
N VAL A 88 27.28 9.74 3.69
CA VAL A 88 26.02 9.81 2.94
C VAL A 88 25.75 11.27 2.54
N GLN A 89 25.43 11.52 1.28
CA GLN A 89 25.19 12.82 0.67
C GLN A 89 23.82 12.88 -0.01
N ALA A 90 23.39 14.07 -0.38
CA ALA A 90 22.17 14.24 -1.17
C ALA A 90 22.24 13.42 -2.48
N GLY A 91 21.14 12.77 -2.83
CA GLY A 91 21.05 11.87 -3.98
C GLY A 91 21.60 10.44 -3.77
N ASP A 92 22.34 10.18 -2.68
CA ASP A 92 22.74 8.81 -2.34
C ASP A 92 21.52 7.97 -1.94
N ARG A 93 21.51 6.70 -2.31
CA ARG A 93 20.46 5.74 -1.92
C ARG A 93 20.85 5.11 -0.59
N VAL A 94 19.89 5.02 0.33
CA VAL A 94 20.03 4.32 1.61
C VAL A 94 18.92 3.28 1.70
N ALA A 95 19.30 2.00 1.71
CA ALA A 95 18.35 0.90 1.80
C ALA A 95 17.78 0.80 3.23
N LEU A 96 16.46 0.68 3.33
CA LEU A 96 15.72 0.53 4.58
C LEU A 96 14.99 -0.81 4.57
N ILE A 97 15.42 -1.75 5.44
CA ILE A 97 14.95 -3.13 5.44
C ILE A 97 14.51 -3.49 6.86
N LEU A 98 13.39 -2.89 7.27
CA LEU A 98 12.89 -2.97 8.63
C LEU A 98 11.40 -3.34 8.66
N PRO A 99 10.96 -4.13 9.64
CA PRO A 99 9.53 -4.20 9.94
C PRO A 99 9.06 -2.90 10.59
N ASN A 100 7.75 -2.79 10.86
CA ASN A 100 7.19 -1.63 11.54
C ASN A 100 7.78 -1.50 12.95
N CYS A 101 8.60 -0.48 13.15
CA CYS A 101 9.26 -0.18 14.43
C CYS A 101 9.61 1.32 14.50
N PRO A 102 9.88 1.87 15.69
CA PRO A 102 10.26 3.27 15.85
C PRO A 102 11.49 3.67 15.02
N GLN A 103 12.47 2.76 14.91
CA GLN A 103 13.69 3.00 14.16
C GLN A 103 13.43 3.17 12.66
N HIS A 104 12.38 2.54 12.11
CA HIS A 104 11.98 2.72 10.72
C HIS A 104 11.60 4.19 10.46
N ILE A 105 10.73 4.76 11.31
CA ILE A 105 10.29 6.15 11.20
C ILE A 105 11.48 7.12 11.35
N VAL A 106 12.34 6.89 12.36
CA VAL A 106 13.54 7.70 12.56
C VAL A 106 14.46 7.64 11.36
N ALA A 107 14.74 6.45 10.82
CA ALA A 107 15.61 6.24 9.68
C ALA A 107 15.06 6.90 8.41
N PHE A 108 13.76 6.72 8.13
CA PHE A 108 13.10 7.31 6.98
C PHE A 108 13.30 8.84 6.94
N TYR A 109 12.92 9.53 8.01
CA TYR A 109 13.07 10.99 8.06
C TYR A 109 14.52 11.47 8.16
N ALA A 110 15.42 10.69 8.78
CA ALA A 110 16.84 11.02 8.84
C ALA A 110 17.50 11.00 7.45
N ILE A 111 17.15 10.00 6.62
CA ILE A 111 17.61 9.90 5.24
C ILE A 111 17.09 11.08 4.43
N LEU A 112 15.80 11.38 4.51
CA LEU A 112 15.18 12.52 3.81
C LEU A 112 15.79 13.86 4.23
N ARG A 113 16.16 13.99 5.50
CA ARG A 113 16.78 15.24 6.03
C ARG A 113 18.11 15.58 5.37
N LEU A 114 18.83 14.56 4.91
CA LEU A 114 20.08 14.71 4.16
C LEU A 114 19.90 14.98 2.66
N GLY A 115 18.68 14.88 2.15
CA GLY A 115 18.41 14.83 0.71
C GLY A 115 18.85 13.51 0.07
N ALA A 116 19.12 12.50 0.88
CA ALA A 116 19.35 11.14 0.40
C ALA A 116 18.02 10.44 0.09
N ILE A 117 18.07 9.42 -0.74
CA ILE A 117 16.90 8.70 -1.24
C ILE A 117 16.69 7.44 -0.40
N VAL A 118 15.52 7.32 0.21
CA VAL A 118 15.10 6.09 0.88
C VAL A 118 14.85 5.00 -0.17
N VAL A 119 15.34 3.78 0.06
CA VAL A 119 15.00 2.61 -0.76
C VAL A 119 14.35 1.56 0.13
N GLU A 120 13.03 1.46 0.05
CA GLU A 120 12.26 0.56 0.89
C GLU A 120 12.32 -0.88 0.39
N HIS A 121 12.57 -1.80 1.31
CA HIS A 121 12.58 -3.23 1.05
C HIS A 121 11.79 -4.02 2.08
N ASN A 122 11.14 -5.06 1.60
CA ASN A 122 10.50 -6.04 2.46
C ASN A 122 11.57 -6.83 3.27
N PRO A 123 11.52 -6.82 4.61
CA PRO A 123 12.46 -7.58 5.43
C PRO A 123 12.31 -9.10 5.32
N LEU A 124 11.31 -9.59 4.59
CA LEU A 124 11.13 -11.02 4.31
C LEU A 124 11.69 -11.45 2.96
N TYR A 125 12.27 -10.53 2.18
CA TYR A 125 12.94 -10.90 0.93
C TYR A 125 14.16 -11.79 1.19
N THR A 126 14.33 -12.75 0.29
CA THR A 126 15.52 -13.62 0.27
C THR A 126 16.76 -12.83 -0.15
N GLY A 127 17.95 -13.37 0.14
CA GLY A 127 19.20 -12.76 -0.31
C GLY A 127 19.29 -12.62 -1.84
N ALA A 128 18.68 -13.53 -2.60
CA ALA A 128 18.64 -13.48 -4.06
C ALA A 128 17.76 -12.32 -4.59
N GLU A 129 16.57 -12.12 -3.99
CA GLU A 129 15.68 -11.01 -4.34
C GLU A 129 16.34 -9.66 -4.01
N LEU A 130 16.94 -9.54 -2.82
CA LEU A 130 17.66 -8.34 -2.41
C LEU A 130 18.86 -8.05 -3.32
N ARG A 131 19.63 -9.07 -3.69
CA ARG A 131 20.80 -8.91 -4.56
C ARG A 131 20.46 -8.15 -5.83
N HIS A 132 19.42 -8.56 -6.55
CA HIS A 132 19.02 -7.93 -7.81
C HIS A 132 18.66 -6.44 -7.62
N MET A 133 17.94 -6.11 -6.52
CA MET A 133 17.58 -4.72 -6.23
C MET A 133 18.79 -3.88 -5.84
N PHE A 134 19.75 -4.46 -5.08
CA PHE A 134 20.99 -3.76 -4.73
C PHE A 134 21.88 -3.50 -5.96
N GLU A 135 21.91 -4.42 -6.93
CA GLU A 135 22.57 -4.20 -8.24
C GLU A 135 21.94 -3.01 -8.99
N ASP A 136 20.62 -2.84 -8.92
CA ASP A 136 19.92 -1.77 -9.62
C ASP A 136 20.07 -0.41 -8.93
N HIS A 137 19.78 -0.28 -7.64
CA HIS A 137 19.79 1.02 -6.95
C HIS A 137 21.18 1.43 -6.43
N GLY A 138 22.11 0.51 -6.19
CA GLY A 138 23.47 0.80 -5.73
C GLY A 138 23.50 1.61 -4.43
N ALA A 139 22.80 1.13 -3.38
CA ALA A 139 22.73 1.85 -2.11
C ALA A 139 24.09 1.96 -1.43
N LYS A 140 24.43 3.17 -0.95
CA LYS A 140 25.68 3.47 -0.25
C LYS A 140 25.68 3.00 1.19
N ALA A 141 24.52 3.02 1.83
CA ALA A 141 24.30 2.52 3.18
C ALA A 141 23.04 1.68 3.26
N ALA A 142 22.95 0.81 4.27
CA ALA A 142 21.76 0.03 4.56
C ALA A 142 21.45 0.06 6.07
N ILE A 143 20.16 0.22 6.41
CA ILE A 143 19.65 0.13 7.76
C ILE A 143 18.75 -1.11 7.79
N VAL A 144 19.17 -2.13 8.50
CA VAL A 144 18.59 -3.46 8.38
C VAL A 144 18.18 -4.02 9.75
N TRP A 145 17.13 -4.81 9.78
CA TRP A 145 16.82 -5.62 10.94
C TRP A 145 17.98 -6.60 11.21
N ASP A 146 18.48 -6.67 12.45
CA ASP A 146 19.64 -7.50 12.83
C ASP A 146 19.47 -8.96 12.43
N LYS A 147 18.24 -9.49 12.50
CA LYS A 147 17.90 -10.87 12.17
C LYS A 147 18.21 -11.26 10.71
N ILE A 148 18.13 -10.30 9.79
CA ILE A 148 18.34 -10.54 8.35
C ILE A 148 19.61 -9.87 7.81
N SER A 149 20.42 -9.30 8.67
CA SER A 149 21.64 -8.57 8.29
C SER A 149 22.61 -9.43 7.46
N GLY A 150 22.60 -10.76 7.66
CA GLY A 150 23.38 -11.70 6.88
C GLY A 150 23.09 -11.68 5.38
N HIS A 151 21.87 -11.35 4.96
CA HIS A 151 21.52 -11.19 3.55
C HIS A 151 22.26 -10.03 2.89
N ILE A 152 22.54 -8.97 3.66
CA ILE A 152 23.21 -7.76 3.16
C ILE A 152 24.73 -7.86 3.30
N THR A 153 25.23 -8.38 4.44
CA THR A 153 26.66 -8.59 4.61
C THR A 153 27.23 -9.67 3.68
N GLY A 154 26.38 -10.59 3.22
CA GLY A 154 26.73 -11.64 2.25
C GLY A 154 26.63 -11.22 0.78
N LEU A 155 26.24 -9.97 0.47
CA LEU A 155 26.25 -9.47 -0.90
C LEU A 155 27.69 -9.40 -1.45
N PRO A 156 27.90 -9.57 -2.78
CA PRO A 156 29.19 -9.33 -3.43
C PRO A 156 29.75 -7.93 -3.11
N ASP A 157 31.07 -7.82 -3.05
CA ASP A 157 31.75 -6.60 -2.62
C ASP A 157 31.43 -5.36 -3.47
N ASP A 158 31.16 -5.56 -4.76
CA ASP A 158 30.84 -4.51 -5.73
C ASP A 158 29.43 -3.90 -5.58
N ILE A 159 28.52 -4.61 -4.92
CA ILE A 159 27.13 -4.16 -4.68
C ILE A 159 26.79 -4.00 -3.20
N ARG A 160 27.68 -4.49 -2.32
CA ARG A 160 27.47 -4.40 -0.87
C ARG A 160 27.62 -2.95 -0.40
N PRO A 161 26.63 -2.40 0.37
CA PRO A 161 26.75 -1.08 0.96
C PRO A 161 28.01 -0.94 1.84
N ALA A 162 28.69 0.20 1.73
CA ALA A 162 29.87 0.49 2.54
C ALA A 162 29.56 0.55 4.05
N HIS A 163 28.34 0.94 4.40
CA HIS A 163 27.88 1.08 5.78
C HIS A 163 26.58 0.31 5.99
N ILE A 164 26.61 -0.65 6.93
CA ILE A 164 25.44 -1.47 7.28
C ILE A 164 25.14 -1.27 8.77
N TYR A 165 23.97 -0.71 9.06
CA TYR A 165 23.52 -0.44 10.43
C TYR A 165 22.45 -1.46 10.84
N ALA A 166 22.76 -2.26 11.88
CA ALA A 166 21.82 -3.27 12.38
C ALA A 166 20.92 -2.71 13.47
N VAL A 167 19.62 -2.88 13.29
CA VAL A 167 18.55 -2.49 14.21
C VAL A 167 18.08 -3.70 15.00
N ASN A 168 18.17 -3.61 16.33
CA ASN A 168 17.59 -4.58 17.24
C ASN A 168 16.24 -4.07 17.75
N LEU A 169 15.16 -4.76 17.42
CA LEU A 169 13.78 -4.34 17.76
C LEU A 169 13.53 -4.33 19.28
N ILE A 170 14.16 -5.24 20.02
CA ILE A 170 13.99 -5.34 21.47
C ILE A 170 14.46 -4.06 22.18
N LYS A 171 15.42 -3.34 21.61
CA LYS A 171 15.92 -2.06 22.17
C LYS A 171 14.84 -0.97 22.26
N ALA A 172 13.83 -1.01 21.40
CA ALA A 172 12.70 -0.07 21.40
C ALA A 172 11.57 -0.46 22.36
N MET A 173 11.63 -1.64 22.98
CA MET A 173 10.61 -2.12 23.91
C MET A 173 10.75 -1.52 25.31
N PRO A 174 9.68 -1.54 26.15
CA PRO A 174 9.74 -1.13 27.55
C PRO A 174 10.84 -1.86 28.32
N ALA A 175 11.47 -1.17 29.28
CA ALA A 175 12.57 -1.74 30.06
C ALA A 175 12.22 -3.08 30.76
N LEU A 176 11.02 -3.16 31.33
CA LEU A 176 10.54 -4.40 31.97
C LEU A 176 10.39 -5.54 30.95
N THR A 177 9.88 -5.27 29.76
CA THR A 177 9.76 -6.27 28.70
C THR A 177 11.15 -6.75 28.25
N ARG A 178 12.12 -5.84 28.10
CA ARG A 178 13.51 -6.21 27.78
C ARG A 178 14.15 -7.12 28.82
N VAL A 179 13.89 -6.86 30.11
CA VAL A 179 14.36 -7.73 31.21
C VAL A 179 13.64 -9.08 31.15
N ALA A 180 12.32 -9.09 31.01
CA ALA A 180 11.54 -10.33 30.92
C ALA A 180 11.98 -11.23 29.76
N LEU A 181 12.32 -10.65 28.61
CA LEU A 181 12.85 -11.39 27.45
C LEU A 181 14.22 -12.03 27.71
N LYS A 182 14.99 -11.59 28.73
CA LYS A 182 16.28 -12.19 29.09
C LYS A 182 16.14 -13.41 30.02
N LEU A 183 14.96 -13.66 30.58
CA LEU A 183 14.73 -14.80 31.48
C LEU A 183 15.04 -16.14 30.76
N PRO A 184 15.61 -17.13 31.47
CA PRO A 184 15.99 -18.42 30.90
C PRO A 184 14.80 -19.38 30.75
N VAL A 185 13.66 -18.86 30.29
CA VAL A 185 12.43 -19.63 30.04
C VAL A 185 12.19 -19.78 28.55
N LYS A 186 11.62 -20.92 28.13
CA LYS A 186 11.38 -21.30 26.73
C LYS A 186 10.66 -20.17 25.96
N LYS A 187 9.56 -19.64 26.51
CA LYS A 187 8.77 -18.58 25.89
C LYS A 187 9.57 -17.29 25.63
N ALA A 188 10.44 -16.89 26.57
CA ALA A 188 11.28 -15.71 26.41
C ALA A 188 12.33 -15.91 25.30
N ARG A 189 12.93 -17.13 25.24
CA ARG A 189 13.87 -17.50 24.18
C ARG A 189 13.23 -17.47 22.81
N GLU A 190 12.09 -18.14 22.63
CA GLU A 190 11.34 -18.18 21.36
C GLU A 190 10.94 -16.76 20.91
N SER A 191 10.52 -15.90 21.86
CA SER A 191 10.17 -14.51 21.55
C SER A 191 11.39 -13.71 21.11
N ARG A 192 12.56 -13.91 21.73
CA ARG A 192 13.81 -13.27 21.30
C ARG A 192 14.21 -13.71 19.90
N GLU A 193 14.22 -15.02 19.65
CA GLU A 193 14.59 -15.61 18.34
C GLU A 193 13.70 -15.08 17.19
N LYS A 194 12.46 -14.65 17.50
CA LYS A 194 11.59 -14.00 16.53
C LYS A 194 11.97 -12.53 16.26
N LEU A 195 12.56 -11.82 17.24
CA LEU A 195 12.70 -10.37 17.24
C LEU A 195 14.13 -9.88 17.06
N GLU A 196 15.13 -10.71 17.31
CA GLU A 196 16.53 -10.33 17.17
C GLU A 196 17.38 -11.45 16.55
N GLY A 197 18.54 -11.08 16.03
CA GLY A 197 19.55 -11.99 15.49
C GLY A 197 20.96 -11.46 15.69
N ALA A 198 21.96 -12.32 15.41
CA ALA A 198 23.36 -11.90 15.36
C ALA A 198 23.60 -11.08 14.09
N ALA A 199 24.32 -9.98 14.20
CA ALA A 199 24.60 -9.07 13.09
C ALA A 199 26.11 -8.81 12.92
N PRO A 200 26.92 -9.85 12.66
CA PRO A 200 28.36 -9.68 12.45
C PRO A 200 28.62 -8.82 11.20
N GLY A 201 29.71 -8.04 11.25
CA GLY A 201 30.08 -7.17 10.13
C GLY A 201 29.23 -5.91 9.98
N THR A 202 28.40 -5.58 10.99
CA THR A 202 27.54 -4.40 10.98
C THR A 202 27.88 -3.44 12.14
N THR A 203 27.48 -2.18 11.97
CA THR A 203 27.47 -1.19 13.06
C THR A 203 26.08 -1.18 13.72
N SER A 204 26.03 -1.11 15.06
CA SER A 204 24.73 -1.06 15.73
C SER A 204 24.03 0.29 15.49
N TRP A 205 22.70 0.28 15.29
CA TRP A 205 21.87 1.48 15.24
C TRP A 205 22.09 2.42 16.43
N ALA A 206 22.26 1.85 17.62
CA ALA A 206 22.52 2.63 18.82
C ALA A 206 23.86 3.42 18.76
N GLN A 207 24.83 2.94 18.00
CA GLN A 207 26.09 3.68 17.77
C GLN A 207 25.88 4.88 16.86
N LEU A 208 25.04 4.74 15.81
CA LEU A 208 24.67 5.85 14.93
C LEU A 208 23.99 6.98 15.72
N LEU A 209 23.09 6.67 16.64
CA LEU A 209 22.41 7.66 17.48
C LEU A 209 23.28 8.35 18.54
N LYS A 210 24.56 7.97 18.70
CA LYS A 210 25.52 8.70 19.55
C LYS A 210 26.06 9.96 18.89
N SER A 211 25.84 10.14 17.59
CA SER A 211 26.23 11.34 16.87
C SER A 211 25.58 12.59 17.49
N PRO A 212 26.19 13.76 17.42
CA PRO A 212 25.53 15.03 17.74
C PRO A 212 24.30 15.23 16.84
N PRO A 213 23.37 16.12 17.18
CA PRO A 213 22.33 16.51 16.24
C PRO A 213 22.95 17.18 15.00
N ILE A 214 22.30 17.00 13.85
CA ILE A 214 22.70 17.69 12.62
C ILE A 214 22.55 19.20 12.78
N ASP A 215 23.41 19.95 12.08
CA ASP A 215 23.32 21.41 12.06
C ASP A 215 21.89 21.86 11.67
N PRO A 216 21.23 22.71 12.48
CA PRO A 216 19.91 23.26 12.14
C PRO A 216 19.86 23.96 10.76
N ASP A 217 20.96 24.58 10.36
CA ASP A 217 21.10 25.29 9.08
C ASP A 217 21.55 24.36 7.93
N PHE A 218 21.63 23.05 8.16
CA PHE A 218 21.96 22.10 7.10
C PHE A 218 20.98 22.23 5.94
N LYS A 219 21.50 22.39 4.72
CA LYS A 219 20.70 22.58 3.50
C LYS A 219 19.78 21.38 3.27
N ARG A 220 18.48 21.63 3.29
CA ARG A 220 17.45 20.63 3.02
C ARG A 220 17.23 20.45 1.52
N PRO A 221 16.74 19.28 1.07
CA PRO A 221 16.26 19.08 -0.29
C PRO A 221 15.01 19.92 -0.57
N THR A 222 14.67 20.05 -1.84
CA THR A 222 13.44 20.71 -2.32
C THR A 222 12.29 19.72 -2.46
N ALA A 223 11.10 20.22 -2.71
CA ALA A 223 9.92 19.40 -2.98
C ALA A 223 10.07 18.48 -4.22
N HIS A 224 10.91 18.91 -5.20
CA HIS A 224 11.07 18.19 -6.47
C HIS A 224 12.20 17.16 -6.48
N ASP A 225 13.02 17.11 -5.43
CA ASP A 225 14.06 16.09 -5.30
C ASP A 225 13.42 14.71 -5.04
N ILE A 226 14.05 13.64 -5.52
CA ILE A 226 13.61 12.28 -5.29
C ILE A 226 13.81 11.94 -3.81
N ALA A 227 12.73 11.52 -3.15
CA ALA A 227 12.71 11.15 -1.73
C ALA A 227 12.78 9.63 -1.53
N LEU A 228 12.13 8.87 -2.42
CA LEU A 228 11.90 7.45 -2.23
C LEU A 228 12.01 6.68 -3.55
N LEU A 229 12.66 5.53 -3.50
CA LEU A 229 12.52 4.46 -4.47
C LEU A 229 11.71 3.33 -3.83
N GLN A 230 10.57 3.03 -4.44
CA GLN A 230 9.71 1.93 -4.00
C GLN A 230 9.65 0.85 -5.07
N TYR A 231 10.15 -0.35 -4.75
CA TYR A 231 10.15 -1.44 -5.71
C TYR A 231 8.79 -2.12 -5.81
N THR A 232 8.27 -2.23 -7.03
CA THR A 232 7.04 -2.97 -7.32
C THR A 232 7.36 -4.26 -8.04
N SER A 233 6.61 -5.33 -7.75
CA SER A 233 6.65 -6.55 -8.54
C SER A 233 6.00 -6.30 -9.91
N GLY A 234 6.77 -5.78 -10.84
CA GLY A 234 6.27 -5.51 -12.20
C GLY A 234 5.71 -6.77 -12.85
N THR A 235 4.73 -6.60 -13.72
CA THR A 235 4.11 -7.69 -14.51
C THR A 235 5.09 -8.35 -15.49
N THR A 236 6.25 -7.73 -15.73
CA THR A 236 7.31 -8.20 -16.66
C THR A 236 8.40 -9.05 -16.01
N GLY A 237 8.34 -9.33 -14.73
CA GLY A 237 9.25 -10.27 -14.06
C GLY A 237 10.20 -9.63 -13.05
N LEU A 238 10.93 -8.60 -13.40
CA LEU A 238 11.87 -7.93 -12.49
C LEU A 238 11.23 -6.74 -11.79
N PRO A 239 11.44 -6.56 -10.48
CA PRO A 239 10.95 -5.39 -9.76
C PRO A 239 11.47 -4.09 -10.36
N LYS A 240 10.60 -3.05 -10.42
CA LYS A 240 10.95 -1.71 -10.90
C LYS A 240 10.94 -0.73 -9.76
N GLY A 241 11.96 0.12 -9.66
CA GLY A 241 12.01 1.20 -8.68
C GLY A 241 11.16 2.38 -9.12
N VAL A 242 10.05 2.62 -8.45
CA VAL A 242 9.18 3.80 -8.64
C VAL A 242 9.84 4.99 -7.95
N MET A 243 10.12 6.07 -8.69
CA MET A 243 10.72 7.31 -8.17
C MET A 243 9.64 8.25 -7.65
N LEU A 244 9.60 8.46 -6.36
CA LEU A 244 8.69 9.41 -5.71
C LEU A 244 9.46 10.60 -5.16
N THR A 245 9.03 11.81 -5.53
CA THR A 245 9.59 13.06 -5.00
C THR A 245 9.00 13.40 -3.63
N HIS A 246 9.63 14.33 -2.90
CA HIS A 246 9.06 14.87 -1.67
C HIS A 246 7.64 15.43 -1.91
N ARG A 247 7.42 16.09 -3.05
CA ARG A 247 6.12 16.63 -3.46
C ARG A 247 5.06 15.53 -3.65
N ASN A 248 5.41 14.43 -4.32
CA ASN A 248 4.48 13.31 -4.50
C ASN A 248 4.00 12.77 -3.15
N LEU A 249 4.93 12.54 -2.22
CA LEU A 249 4.62 12.01 -0.89
C LEU A 249 3.82 13.01 -0.04
N GLU A 250 4.19 14.30 -0.06
CA GLU A 250 3.45 15.32 0.68
C GLU A 250 2.04 15.51 0.16
N SER A 251 1.87 15.62 -1.18
CA SER A 251 0.56 15.79 -1.79
C SER A 251 -0.39 14.67 -1.40
N ASN A 252 0.09 13.44 -1.46
CA ASN A 252 -0.70 12.28 -1.10
C ASN A 252 -1.07 12.26 0.39
N GLY A 253 -0.13 12.65 1.26
CA GLY A 253 -0.40 12.83 2.68
C GLY A 253 -1.46 13.92 2.95
N ARG A 254 -1.36 15.09 2.29
CA ARG A 254 -2.32 16.19 2.40
C ARG A 254 -3.72 15.82 1.90
N MET A 255 -3.80 15.03 0.81
CA MET A 255 -5.06 14.47 0.33
C MET A 255 -5.73 13.62 1.39
N GLY A 256 -4.97 12.72 2.02
CA GLY A 256 -5.47 11.88 3.12
C GLY A 256 -5.86 12.69 4.36
N GLU A 257 -5.06 13.67 4.77
CA GLU A 257 -5.37 14.59 5.87
C GLU A 257 -6.70 15.34 5.63
N ALA A 258 -6.86 15.93 4.44
CA ALA A 258 -8.08 16.63 4.05
C ALA A 258 -9.32 15.72 4.07
N TRP A 259 -9.15 14.45 3.70
CA TRP A 259 -10.22 13.45 3.69
C TRP A 259 -10.64 13.04 5.09
N ILE A 260 -9.66 12.73 5.95
CA ILE A 260 -9.84 12.24 7.32
C ILE A 260 -10.39 13.36 8.24
N LYS A 261 -9.98 14.62 8.02
CA LYS A 261 -10.26 15.76 8.93
C LYS A 261 -9.90 15.40 10.37
N PRO A 262 -8.59 15.35 10.67
CA PRO A 262 -8.11 14.84 11.93
C PRO A 262 -8.60 15.66 13.11
N SER A 263 -8.87 15.00 14.22
CA SER A 263 -9.05 15.59 15.55
C SER A 263 -7.71 15.69 16.29
N ASP A 264 -7.69 16.39 17.42
CA ASP A 264 -6.45 16.56 18.22
C ASP A 264 -5.90 15.25 18.79
N ASP A 265 -6.74 14.21 18.93
CA ASP A 265 -6.38 12.95 19.61
C ASP A 265 -6.33 11.76 18.64
N GLU A 266 -5.83 11.96 17.42
CA GLU A 266 -5.74 10.86 16.45
C GLU A 266 -4.75 9.79 16.90
N CYS A 267 -5.20 8.55 16.76
CA CYS A 267 -4.42 7.35 17.01
C CYS A 267 -4.54 6.40 15.80
N ILE A 268 -3.43 6.19 15.11
CA ILE A 268 -3.35 5.32 13.93
C ILE A 268 -2.67 4.02 14.31
N TYR A 269 -3.26 2.89 13.94
CA TYR A 269 -2.62 1.59 14.10
C TYR A 269 -1.88 1.22 12.81
N SER A 270 -0.57 1.12 12.89
CA SER A 270 0.29 0.70 11.79
C SER A 270 0.36 -0.83 11.73
N VAL A 271 -0.72 -1.45 11.24
CA VAL A 271 -0.77 -2.91 11.00
C VAL A 271 -0.30 -3.27 9.60
N LEU A 272 -0.36 -2.32 8.66
CA LEU A 272 0.18 -2.47 7.32
C LEU A 272 1.68 -2.25 7.31
N PRO A 273 2.44 -2.96 6.44
CA PRO A 273 3.89 -2.78 6.34
C PRO A 273 4.27 -1.35 5.93
N LEU A 274 5.15 -0.70 6.70
CA LEU A 274 5.65 0.64 6.39
C LEU A 274 6.50 0.67 5.10
N PHE A 275 7.17 -0.44 4.77
CA PHE A 275 7.92 -0.56 3.52
C PHE A 275 7.03 -0.71 2.27
N HIS A 276 5.72 -0.73 2.41
CA HIS A 276 4.75 -0.71 1.30
C HIS A 276 4.08 0.65 1.22
N ALA A 277 3.87 1.18 0.01
CA ALA A 277 3.33 2.53 -0.22
C ALA A 277 2.07 2.84 0.63
N TYR A 278 1.14 1.90 0.73
CA TYR A 278 -0.09 2.07 1.51
C TYR A 278 0.19 2.26 3.01
N GLY A 279 1.01 1.38 3.61
CA GLY A 279 1.40 1.49 5.02
C GLY A 279 2.27 2.72 5.30
N MET A 280 3.17 3.05 4.38
CA MET A 280 4.05 4.22 4.47
C MET A 280 3.23 5.52 4.48
N THR A 281 2.32 5.70 3.55
CA THR A 281 1.54 6.95 3.47
C THR A 281 0.67 7.16 4.71
N LEU A 282 -0.02 6.14 5.19
CA LEU A 282 -0.84 6.27 6.40
C LEU A 282 -0.02 6.32 7.69
N GLY A 283 1.08 5.55 7.77
CA GLY A 283 1.90 5.45 8.97
C GLY A 283 3.00 6.51 9.08
N VAL A 284 3.58 6.95 7.95
CA VAL A 284 4.68 7.93 7.98
C VAL A 284 4.15 9.32 7.71
N THR A 285 3.50 9.54 6.56
CA THR A 285 3.14 10.88 6.10
C THR A 285 1.88 11.41 6.79
N ILE A 286 0.76 10.69 6.72
CA ILE A 286 -0.53 11.13 7.32
C ILE A 286 -0.43 11.19 8.84
N ALA A 287 0.24 10.23 9.48
CA ALA A 287 0.42 10.28 10.93
C ALA A 287 1.16 11.55 11.40
N ALA A 288 2.20 11.98 10.67
CA ALA A 288 2.92 13.22 10.97
C ALA A 288 2.06 14.46 10.73
N LEU A 289 1.32 14.52 9.60
CA LEU A 289 0.39 15.60 9.27
C LEU A 289 -0.72 15.77 10.32
N CYS A 290 -1.32 14.67 10.73
CA CYS A 290 -2.38 14.66 11.73
C CYS A 290 -1.86 14.84 13.17
N ARG A 291 -0.55 14.97 13.41
CA ARG A 291 0.04 14.96 14.76
C ARG A 291 -0.45 13.75 15.57
N ALA A 292 -0.66 12.62 14.88
CA ALA A 292 -1.25 11.43 15.45
C ALA A 292 -0.26 10.64 16.33
N ARG A 293 -0.80 9.86 17.28
CA ARG A 293 -0.08 8.74 17.86
C ARG A 293 -0.08 7.58 16.88
N LEU A 294 1.10 7.09 16.50
CA LEU A 294 1.25 5.90 15.66
C LEU A 294 1.61 4.70 16.53
N VAL A 295 0.73 3.71 16.62
CA VAL A 295 0.98 2.45 17.31
C VAL A 295 1.52 1.43 16.31
N LEU A 296 2.74 0.99 16.52
CA LEU A 296 3.51 0.17 15.57
C LEU A 296 3.43 -1.32 15.92
N PHE A 297 3.12 -2.14 14.92
CA PHE A 297 3.11 -3.60 15.04
C PHE A 297 4.11 -4.20 14.04
N PRO A 298 5.16 -4.93 14.50
CA PRO A 298 6.17 -5.48 13.59
C PRO A 298 5.63 -6.59 12.68
N THR A 299 4.51 -7.18 13.06
CA THR A 299 3.75 -8.19 12.30
C THR A 299 2.26 -8.03 12.59
N VAL A 300 1.41 -8.53 11.70
CA VAL A 300 -0.03 -8.61 11.93
C VAL A 300 -0.30 -9.76 12.93
N ASP A 301 -0.30 -9.43 14.21
CA ASP A 301 -0.56 -10.35 15.32
C ASP A 301 -1.79 -9.88 16.12
N MET A 302 -2.87 -10.65 16.07
CA MET A 302 -4.13 -10.28 16.74
C MET A 302 -3.98 -10.14 18.26
N GLY A 303 -3.10 -10.94 18.87
CA GLY A 303 -2.81 -10.84 20.31
C GLY A 303 -2.12 -9.53 20.69
N LEU A 304 -1.21 -9.03 19.86
CA LEU A 304 -0.58 -7.71 20.04
C LEU A 304 -1.59 -6.59 19.80
N ILE A 305 -2.37 -6.67 18.72
CA ILE A 305 -3.36 -5.65 18.36
C ILE A 305 -4.42 -5.53 19.45
N THR A 306 -5.04 -6.62 19.86
CA THR A 306 -6.09 -6.62 20.89
C THR A 306 -5.56 -6.22 22.27
N LYS A 307 -4.32 -6.58 22.59
CA LYS A 307 -3.65 -6.11 23.81
C LYS A 307 -3.43 -4.60 23.82
N ALA A 308 -3.04 -4.03 22.69
CA ALA A 308 -2.90 -2.58 22.52
C ALA A 308 -4.26 -1.88 22.66
N MET A 309 -5.32 -2.40 22.03
CA MET A 309 -6.68 -1.83 22.07
C MET A 309 -7.24 -1.70 23.50
N LYS A 310 -6.81 -2.55 24.44
CA LYS A 310 -7.20 -2.43 25.85
C LYS A 310 -6.64 -1.19 26.55
N LYS A 311 -5.59 -0.56 25.99
CA LYS A 311 -4.90 0.60 26.56
C LYS A 311 -5.05 1.86 25.73
N THR A 312 -4.83 1.73 24.43
CA THR A 312 -4.80 2.82 23.45
C THR A 312 -5.63 2.39 22.27
N ARG A 313 -6.85 2.90 22.13
CA ARG A 313 -7.72 2.55 20.98
C ARG A 313 -7.33 3.32 19.75
N PRO A 314 -7.37 2.70 18.55
CA PRO A 314 -7.20 3.43 17.32
C PRO A 314 -8.46 4.28 17.03
N THR A 315 -8.27 5.47 16.51
CA THR A 315 -9.33 6.25 15.85
C THR A 315 -9.37 5.94 14.36
N ILE A 316 -8.20 5.59 13.79
CA ILE A 316 -8.02 5.22 12.39
C ILE A 316 -7.32 3.86 12.34
N LEU A 317 -7.91 2.93 11.64
CA LEU A 317 -7.38 1.58 11.43
C LEU A 317 -7.27 1.27 9.93
N PRO A 318 -6.11 1.51 9.30
CA PRO A 318 -5.87 1.04 7.94
C PRO A 318 -5.50 -0.44 7.94
N ALA A 319 -6.21 -1.23 7.15
CA ALA A 319 -5.93 -2.65 7.02
C ALA A 319 -6.45 -3.22 5.68
N VAL A 320 -6.39 -4.52 5.52
CA VAL A 320 -6.98 -5.27 4.40
C VAL A 320 -8.16 -6.13 4.90
N PRO A 321 -9.13 -6.50 4.06
CA PRO A 321 -10.35 -7.21 4.47
C PRO A 321 -10.13 -8.42 5.39
N PRO A 322 -9.16 -9.34 5.15
CA PRO A 322 -8.92 -10.47 6.04
C PRO A 322 -8.49 -10.08 7.47
N VAL A 323 -7.79 -8.95 7.61
CA VAL A 323 -7.35 -8.44 8.92
C VAL A 323 -8.56 -7.93 9.73
N TYR A 324 -9.48 -7.22 9.07
CA TYR A 324 -10.72 -6.76 9.72
C TYR A 324 -11.58 -7.93 10.17
N ARG A 325 -11.81 -8.92 9.31
CA ARG A 325 -12.59 -10.13 9.64
C ARG A 325 -12.02 -10.81 10.87
N ARG A 326 -10.73 -11.12 10.84
CA ARG A 326 -10.05 -11.77 11.96
C ARG A 326 -10.04 -10.94 13.25
N LEU A 327 -9.92 -9.61 13.12
CA LEU A 327 -9.96 -8.72 14.29
C LEU A 327 -11.35 -8.73 14.94
N MET A 328 -12.42 -8.71 14.14
CA MET A 328 -13.81 -8.80 14.65
C MET A 328 -14.03 -10.10 15.42
N ASP A 329 -13.61 -11.23 14.86
CA ASP A 329 -13.74 -12.55 15.49
C ASP A 329 -13.03 -12.59 16.84
N VAL A 330 -11.75 -12.22 16.87
CA VAL A 330 -10.95 -12.22 18.10
C VAL A 330 -11.44 -11.18 19.12
N ALA A 331 -11.89 -10.01 18.66
CA ALA A 331 -12.47 -8.99 19.55
C ALA A 331 -13.75 -9.50 20.22
N LYS A 332 -14.61 -10.16 19.47
CA LYS A 332 -15.82 -10.81 20.00
C LYS A 332 -15.50 -11.90 21.02
N GLU A 333 -14.57 -12.81 20.69
CA GLU A 333 -14.13 -13.88 21.60
C GLU A 333 -13.54 -13.35 22.92
N GLN A 334 -12.80 -12.24 22.86
CA GLN A 334 -12.12 -11.64 24.02
C GLN A 334 -12.97 -10.58 24.73
N GLY A 335 -14.18 -10.28 24.29
CA GLY A 335 -15.02 -9.21 24.83
C GLY A 335 -14.43 -7.81 24.67
N ILE A 336 -13.69 -7.56 23.58
CA ILE A 336 -13.08 -6.27 23.28
C ILE A 336 -14.02 -5.47 22.40
N SER A 337 -14.41 -4.28 22.82
CA SER A 337 -15.23 -3.38 22.02
C SER A 337 -14.42 -2.75 20.90
N LEU A 338 -14.98 -2.71 19.69
CA LEU A 338 -14.46 -1.98 18.54
C LEU A 338 -14.99 -0.53 18.47
N GLN A 339 -15.91 -0.17 19.36
CA GLN A 339 -16.48 1.19 19.43
C GLN A 339 -15.38 2.25 19.60
N GLY A 340 -15.48 3.34 18.83
CA GLY A 340 -14.52 4.43 18.83
C GLY A 340 -13.44 4.36 17.72
N VAL A 341 -13.41 3.28 16.94
CA VAL A 341 -12.68 3.26 15.65
C VAL A 341 -13.52 4.06 14.66
N ARG A 342 -13.15 5.32 14.44
CA ARG A 342 -13.93 6.24 13.59
C ARG A 342 -13.85 5.86 12.12
N TYR A 343 -12.65 5.49 11.66
CA TYR A 343 -12.37 5.19 10.26
C TYR A 343 -11.59 3.90 10.11
N ALA A 344 -12.19 2.94 9.44
CA ALA A 344 -11.54 1.75 8.91
C ALA A 344 -11.31 1.97 7.41
N VAL A 345 -10.05 2.12 7.02
CA VAL A 345 -9.68 2.34 5.61
C VAL A 345 -9.16 1.03 5.04
N SER A 346 -9.88 0.47 4.10
CA SER A 346 -9.50 -0.76 3.40
C SER A 346 -8.91 -0.41 2.03
N GLY A 347 -7.91 -1.17 1.60
CA GLY A 347 -7.27 -0.98 0.29
C GLY A 347 -6.51 -2.21 -0.16
N ALA A 348 -5.91 -2.13 -1.34
CA ALA A 348 -5.14 -3.20 -1.98
C ALA A 348 -5.94 -4.46 -2.38
N MET A 349 -7.14 -4.64 -1.89
CA MET A 349 -8.05 -5.74 -2.21
C MET A 349 -9.48 -5.22 -2.24
N ASN A 350 -10.35 -5.88 -3.01
CA ASN A 350 -11.78 -5.60 -3.03
C ASN A 350 -12.39 -5.75 -1.63
N LEU A 351 -13.20 -4.79 -1.22
CA LEU A 351 -13.87 -4.76 0.09
C LEU A 351 -15.32 -5.30 -0.04
N PRO A 352 -15.61 -6.48 0.53
CA PRO A 352 -16.95 -7.05 0.48
C PRO A 352 -17.97 -6.14 1.18
N PRO A 353 -19.14 -5.85 0.57
CA PRO A 353 -20.18 -5.01 1.18
C PRO A 353 -20.68 -5.54 2.52
N GLU A 354 -20.72 -6.86 2.69
CA GLU A 354 -21.14 -7.51 3.93
C GLU A 354 -20.19 -7.19 5.08
N LEU A 355 -18.87 -7.17 4.79
CA LEU A 355 -17.87 -6.81 5.79
C LEU A 355 -17.99 -5.33 6.22
N VAL A 356 -18.38 -4.45 5.30
CA VAL A 356 -18.65 -3.04 5.62
C VAL A 356 -19.78 -2.93 6.64
N ALA A 357 -20.91 -3.57 6.36
CA ALA A 357 -22.09 -3.54 7.24
C ALA A 357 -21.78 -4.09 8.65
N GLU A 358 -21.15 -5.26 8.71
CA GLU A 358 -20.76 -5.90 9.98
C GLU A 358 -19.76 -5.06 10.79
N TRP A 359 -18.77 -4.46 10.12
CA TRP A 359 -17.79 -3.62 10.77
C TRP A 359 -18.42 -2.34 11.35
N GLU A 360 -19.25 -1.67 10.57
CA GLU A 360 -19.91 -0.43 10.98
C GLU A 360 -20.88 -0.65 12.14
N GLU A 361 -21.61 -1.78 12.15
CA GLU A 361 -22.42 -2.18 13.30
C GLU A 361 -21.56 -2.39 14.56
N ALA A 362 -20.42 -3.08 14.42
CA ALA A 362 -19.54 -3.39 15.56
C ALA A 362 -18.76 -2.18 16.08
N SER A 363 -18.33 -1.24 15.22
CA SER A 363 -17.46 -0.11 15.58
C SER A 363 -18.20 1.21 15.79
N GLY A 364 -19.35 1.38 15.16
CA GLY A 364 -20.06 2.67 15.08
C GLY A 364 -19.36 3.71 14.21
N GLY A 365 -18.29 3.32 13.49
CA GLY A 365 -17.51 4.17 12.60
C GLY A 365 -17.67 3.76 11.14
N TYR A 366 -17.12 4.56 10.22
CA TYR A 366 -17.18 4.27 8.79
C TYR A 366 -16.10 3.29 8.35
N MET A 367 -16.47 2.35 7.48
CA MET A 367 -15.55 1.51 6.74
C MET A 367 -15.59 1.87 5.26
N VAL A 368 -14.44 2.25 4.71
CA VAL A 368 -14.34 2.72 3.34
C VAL A 368 -13.27 1.99 2.55
N GLU A 369 -13.49 1.86 1.24
CA GLU A 369 -12.49 1.38 0.31
C GLU A 369 -11.76 2.54 -0.32
N GLY A 370 -10.41 2.46 -0.31
CA GLY A 370 -9.52 3.34 -1.04
C GLY A 370 -8.75 2.56 -2.11
N TYR A 371 -8.46 3.24 -3.21
CA TYR A 371 -7.70 2.72 -4.33
C TYR A 371 -6.45 3.55 -4.56
N GLY A 372 -5.42 2.86 -5.02
CA GLY A 372 -4.18 3.49 -5.42
C GLY A 372 -3.15 2.51 -5.93
N LEU A 373 -2.06 3.06 -6.40
CA LEU A 373 -0.91 2.34 -6.93
C LEU A 373 0.37 3.05 -6.50
N THR A 374 1.47 2.33 -6.45
CA THR A 374 2.76 2.88 -5.97
C THR A 374 3.17 4.11 -6.76
N GLU A 375 2.87 4.14 -8.05
CA GLU A 375 3.12 5.24 -8.98
C GLU A 375 2.30 6.52 -8.66
N CYS A 376 1.34 6.43 -7.72
CA CYS A 376 0.56 7.58 -7.22
C CYS A 376 0.76 7.85 -5.72
N ALA A 377 1.79 7.31 -5.07
CA ALA A 377 2.27 7.59 -3.71
C ALA A 377 1.35 7.23 -2.50
N PRO A 378 0.36 6.33 -2.45
CA PRO A 378 -0.29 5.60 -3.53
C PRO A 378 -1.70 6.10 -3.87
N LEU A 379 -2.33 7.02 -3.07
CA LEU A 379 -3.77 7.30 -3.08
C LEU A 379 -4.23 7.99 -4.37
N VAL A 380 -5.28 7.46 -4.98
CA VAL A 380 -5.95 8.02 -6.17
C VAL A 380 -7.40 8.37 -5.84
N SER A 381 -8.14 7.43 -5.26
CA SER A 381 -9.55 7.58 -4.91
C SER A 381 -9.88 6.91 -3.58
N CYS A 382 -10.96 7.34 -2.96
CA CYS A 382 -11.51 6.73 -1.76
C CYS A 382 -13.00 7.04 -1.65
N ASN A 383 -13.74 6.16 -1.00
CA ASN A 383 -15.10 6.48 -0.61
C ASN A 383 -15.12 7.66 0.38
N PRO A 384 -16.09 8.57 0.26
CA PRO A 384 -16.29 9.65 1.24
C PRO A 384 -16.52 9.08 2.65
N LEU A 385 -15.96 9.75 3.67
CA LEU A 385 -16.14 9.37 5.08
C LEU A 385 -17.47 9.93 5.62
N ASN A 386 -18.56 9.63 4.93
CA ASN A 386 -19.92 10.03 5.26
C ASN A 386 -20.95 9.03 4.67
N ASP A 387 -22.22 9.31 4.79
CA ASP A 387 -23.30 8.41 4.36
C ASP A 387 -23.49 8.32 2.84
N THR A 388 -22.78 9.12 2.04
CA THR A 388 -22.81 9.02 0.57
C THR A 388 -21.86 7.95 0.02
N ARG A 389 -21.04 7.30 0.87
CA ARG A 389 -20.14 6.21 0.47
C ARG A 389 -20.89 5.07 -0.20
N ARG A 390 -20.23 4.38 -1.12
CA ARG A 390 -20.80 3.25 -1.89
C ARG A 390 -19.92 2.02 -1.75
N ALA A 391 -20.44 1.00 -1.07
CA ALA A 391 -19.81 -0.32 -1.02
C ALA A 391 -19.72 -0.93 -2.43
N GLY A 392 -18.61 -1.60 -2.75
CA GLY A 392 -18.33 -2.12 -4.09
C GLY A 392 -17.81 -1.08 -5.08
N SER A 393 -17.48 0.11 -4.60
CA SER A 393 -16.82 1.20 -5.35
C SER A 393 -15.53 1.58 -4.65
N ILE A 394 -14.50 1.92 -5.40
CA ILE A 394 -13.26 2.52 -4.88
C ILE A 394 -13.41 4.02 -4.61
N GLY A 395 -14.64 4.52 -4.59
CA GLY A 395 -14.97 5.90 -4.27
C GLY A 395 -14.78 6.88 -5.41
N ILE A 396 -14.41 8.09 -5.05
CA ILE A 396 -14.21 9.23 -5.95
C ILE A 396 -12.78 9.76 -5.81
N PRO A 397 -12.24 10.47 -6.82
CA PRO A 397 -10.88 11.01 -6.78
C PRO A 397 -10.62 11.89 -5.56
N PHE A 398 -9.42 11.82 -5.00
CA PHE A 398 -8.96 12.72 -3.95
C PHE A 398 -8.82 14.17 -4.45
N PRO A 399 -8.74 15.17 -3.55
CA PRO A 399 -8.39 16.55 -3.90
C PRO A 399 -7.16 16.64 -4.81
N SER A 400 -7.13 17.61 -5.71
CA SER A 400 -6.04 17.82 -6.70
C SER A 400 -5.79 16.64 -7.64
N THR A 401 -6.71 15.68 -7.74
CA THR A 401 -6.59 14.52 -8.63
C THR A 401 -7.58 14.65 -9.76
N ASP A 402 -7.07 14.65 -10.99
CA ASP A 402 -7.87 14.56 -12.22
C ASP A 402 -7.86 13.13 -12.74
N ILE A 403 -8.97 12.71 -13.33
CA ILE A 403 -9.09 11.41 -13.96
C ILE A 403 -9.64 11.50 -15.39
N ARG A 404 -9.33 10.49 -16.19
CA ARG A 404 -9.98 10.16 -17.46
C ARG A 404 -10.30 8.67 -17.46
N VAL A 405 -11.33 8.30 -18.19
CA VAL A 405 -11.62 6.89 -18.54
C VAL A 405 -11.47 6.76 -20.03
N VAL A 406 -10.49 6.00 -20.46
CA VAL A 406 -9.98 6.01 -21.85
C VAL A 406 -10.06 4.61 -22.43
N ASP A 407 -10.59 4.48 -23.63
CA ASP A 407 -10.55 3.24 -24.38
C ASP A 407 -9.07 2.88 -24.69
N PRO A 408 -8.58 1.71 -24.25
CA PRO A 408 -7.17 1.36 -24.39
C PRO A 408 -6.72 1.12 -25.84
N GLU A 409 -7.64 0.89 -26.82
CA GLU A 409 -7.34 0.67 -28.21
C GLU A 409 -7.35 1.97 -29.03
N THR A 410 -8.39 2.78 -28.84
CA THR A 410 -8.55 4.04 -29.59
C THR A 410 -7.87 5.23 -28.91
N LEU A 411 -7.54 5.15 -27.63
CA LEU A 411 -6.99 6.20 -26.79
C LEU A 411 -7.91 7.44 -26.69
N GLN A 412 -9.23 7.23 -26.86
CA GLN A 412 -10.25 8.27 -26.71
C GLN A 412 -11.00 8.09 -25.39
N ASP A 413 -11.51 9.20 -24.84
CA ASP A 413 -12.38 9.14 -23.67
C ASP A 413 -13.65 8.36 -23.98
N VAL A 414 -14.09 7.52 -23.04
CA VAL A 414 -15.34 6.77 -23.18
C VAL A 414 -16.52 7.55 -22.56
N PRO A 415 -17.75 7.33 -23.03
CA PRO A 415 -18.96 7.87 -22.42
C PRO A 415 -19.11 7.41 -20.96
N LEU A 416 -19.82 8.24 -20.16
CA LEU A 416 -20.15 7.88 -18.78
C LEU A 416 -20.92 6.55 -18.73
N GLY A 417 -20.51 5.65 -17.87
CA GLY A 417 -21.10 4.31 -17.73
C GLY A 417 -20.43 3.23 -18.60
N GLU A 418 -19.58 3.59 -19.53
CA GLU A 418 -18.79 2.63 -20.30
C GLU A 418 -17.46 2.31 -19.63
N GLU A 419 -16.85 1.19 -20.05
CA GLU A 419 -15.61 0.67 -19.48
C GLU A 419 -14.40 1.23 -20.25
N GLY A 420 -13.35 1.63 -19.51
CA GLY A 420 -12.09 2.07 -20.09
C GLY A 420 -10.95 2.06 -19.07
N GLU A 421 -9.74 2.30 -19.53
CA GLU A 421 -8.55 2.42 -18.67
C GLU A 421 -8.66 3.71 -17.85
N LEU A 422 -8.49 3.58 -16.53
CA LEU A 422 -8.34 4.75 -15.65
C LEU A 422 -7.00 5.43 -15.89
N TRP A 423 -7.04 6.69 -16.31
CA TRP A 423 -5.88 7.55 -16.38
C TRP A 423 -5.95 8.59 -15.27
N VAL A 424 -4.81 8.88 -14.66
CA VAL A 424 -4.70 9.76 -13.48
C VAL A 424 -3.71 10.88 -13.75
N HIS A 425 -4.06 12.10 -13.37
CA HIS A 425 -3.17 13.24 -13.37
C HIS A 425 -3.28 13.97 -12.02
N GLY A 426 -2.14 14.28 -11.41
CA GLY A 426 -2.11 14.98 -10.12
C GLY A 426 -0.70 15.07 -9.53
N PRO A 427 -0.52 15.87 -8.48
CA PRO A 427 0.79 16.10 -7.87
C PRO A 427 1.36 14.85 -7.17
N GLN A 428 0.56 13.83 -6.92
CA GLN A 428 0.98 12.56 -6.34
C GLN A 428 1.60 11.60 -7.36
N CYS A 429 1.44 11.85 -8.68
CA CYS A 429 1.97 10.98 -9.72
C CYS A 429 3.50 11.02 -9.77
N PHE A 430 4.11 9.86 -9.89
CA PHE A 430 5.55 9.63 -9.78
C PHE A 430 6.39 10.33 -10.86
N ALA A 431 7.70 10.46 -10.60
CA ALA A 431 8.64 11.06 -11.56
C ALA A 431 9.10 10.09 -12.66
N GLY A 432 8.75 8.80 -12.56
CA GLY A 432 9.14 7.74 -13.49
C GLY A 432 9.76 6.54 -12.80
N TYR A 433 10.21 5.57 -13.60
CA TYR A 433 10.90 4.39 -13.09
C TYR A 433 12.43 4.57 -13.12
N TRP A 434 13.10 4.20 -12.05
CA TRP A 434 14.55 4.28 -11.90
C TRP A 434 15.27 3.54 -13.00
N LYS A 435 16.10 4.25 -13.80
CA LYS A 435 16.85 3.72 -14.94
C LYS A 435 16.01 2.99 -16.00
N ARG A 436 14.71 3.32 -16.14
CA ARG A 436 13.75 2.66 -17.04
C ARG A 436 12.94 3.67 -17.84
N GLU A 437 13.61 4.43 -18.69
CA GLU A 437 12.97 5.50 -19.49
C GLU A 437 11.86 4.99 -20.39
N GLU A 438 12.07 3.87 -21.11
CA GLU A 438 11.05 3.29 -21.98
C GLU A 438 9.79 2.84 -21.22
N ASP A 439 9.96 2.29 -20.01
CA ASP A 439 8.82 1.89 -19.19
C ASP A 439 8.08 3.13 -18.66
N THR A 440 8.81 4.20 -18.35
CA THR A 440 8.24 5.48 -17.94
C THR A 440 7.38 6.07 -19.05
N GLN A 441 7.89 6.15 -20.28
CA GLN A 441 7.16 6.67 -21.44
C GLN A 441 5.92 5.84 -21.81
N LYS A 442 5.92 4.53 -21.50
CA LYS A 442 4.73 3.68 -21.68
C LYS A 442 3.66 3.92 -20.61
N THR A 443 4.06 4.42 -19.44
CA THR A 443 3.19 4.60 -18.28
C THR A 443 2.70 6.04 -18.15
N ILE A 444 3.54 7.04 -18.48
CA ILE A 444 3.19 8.46 -18.47
C ILE A 444 3.09 8.93 -19.91
N THR A 445 1.93 9.47 -20.28
CA THR A 445 1.71 10.06 -21.61
C THR A 445 2.48 11.38 -21.76
N ALA A 446 2.66 11.86 -23.00
CA ALA A 446 3.39 13.10 -23.29
C ALA A 446 2.75 14.34 -22.63
N ASP A 447 1.45 14.33 -22.39
CA ASP A 447 0.67 15.36 -21.71
C ASP A 447 0.51 15.13 -20.19
N GLY A 448 1.27 14.16 -19.63
CA GLY A 448 1.43 13.97 -18.19
C GLY A 448 0.40 13.05 -17.52
N TRP A 449 -0.45 12.35 -18.26
CA TRP A 449 -1.38 11.38 -17.70
C TRP A 449 -0.68 10.07 -17.37
N LEU A 450 -0.93 9.56 -16.17
CA LEU A 450 -0.48 8.24 -15.74
C LEU A 450 -1.52 7.20 -16.15
N ARG A 451 -1.12 6.21 -16.92
CA ARG A 451 -1.91 5.05 -17.32
C ARG A 451 -1.83 3.99 -16.23
N THR A 452 -2.97 3.71 -15.57
CA THR A 452 -2.97 2.77 -14.42
C THR A 452 -2.91 1.30 -14.84
N GLY A 453 -3.39 1.00 -16.04
CA GLY A 453 -3.61 -0.37 -16.50
C GLY A 453 -4.82 -1.05 -15.85
N ASP A 454 -5.62 -0.32 -15.07
CA ASP A 454 -6.84 -0.83 -14.45
C ASP A 454 -8.05 -0.35 -15.27
N ILE A 455 -8.94 -1.28 -15.65
CA ILE A 455 -10.21 -1.00 -16.34
C ILE A 455 -11.24 -0.64 -15.28
N VAL A 456 -11.89 0.48 -15.49
CA VAL A 456 -12.91 1.01 -14.58
C VAL A 456 -14.18 1.41 -15.34
N ARG A 457 -15.26 1.61 -14.59
CA ARG A 457 -16.49 2.25 -15.03
C ARG A 457 -16.89 3.29 -14.00
N LEU A 458 -17.38 4.44 -14.46
CA LEU A 458 -17.98 5.48 -13.60
C LEU A 458 -19.49 5.30 -13.59
N ASP A 459 -20.11 5.38 -12.40
CA ASP A 459 -21.57 5.47 -12.30
C ASP A 459 -22.07 6.90 -12.54
N GLU A 460 -23.38 7.09 -12.51
CA GLU A 460 -24.06 8.39 -12.76
C GLU A 460 -23.64 9.51 -11.77
N ASP A 461 -23.12 9.14 -10.61
CA ASP A 461 -22.58 10.06 -9.61
C ASP A 461 -21.07 10.12 -9.59
N TYR A 462 -20.40 9.51 -10.58
CA TYR A 462 -18.94 9.49 -10.76
C TYR A 462 -18.17 8.67 -9.71
N PHE A 463 -18.81 7.71 -9.04
CA PHE A 463 -18.10 6.72 -8.26
C PHE A 463 -17.42 5.71 -9.19
N ILE A 464 -16.18 5.38 -8.85
CA ILE A 464 -15.33 4.54 -9.67
C ILE A 464 -15.52 3.07 -9.25
N GLN A 465 -15.81 2.21 -10.21
CA GLN A 465 -15.88 0.77 -10.03
C GLN A 465 -14.74 0.11 -10.81
N ILE A 466 -13.91 -0.69 -10.15
CA ILE A 466 -12.90 -1.50 -10.83
C ILE A 466 -13.60 -2.67 -11.51
N VAL A 467 -13.33 -2.84 -12.79
CA VAL A 467 -13.80 -3.99 -13.58
C VAL A 467 -12.72 -5.07 -13.63
N ASP A 468 -11.50 -4.71 -14.09
CA ASP A 468 -10.36 -5.63 -14.15
C ASP A 468 -9.03 -4.89 -14.44
N ARG A 469 -7.97 -5.65 -14.74
CA ARG A 469 -6.69 -5.15 -15.21
C ARG A 469 -6.46 -5.50 -16.67
N ILE A 470 -6.00 -4.57 -17.49
CA ILE A 470 -5.69 -4.77 -18.91
C ILE A 470 -4.80 -6.00 -19.13
N LYS A 471 -3.77 -6.18 -18.30
CA LYS A 471 -2.81 -7.30 -18.42
C LYS A 471 -3.32 -8.63 -17.89
N GLU A 472 -4.45 -8.64 -17.20
CA GLU A 472 -5.07 -9.85 -16.65
C GLU A 472 -6.30 -10.28 -17.45
N VAL A 473 -6.81 -9.42 -18.34
CA VAL A 473 -7.91 -9.76 -19.27
C VAL A 473 -7.48 -10.93 -20.16
N ILE A 474 -8.34 -11.95 -20.20
CA ILE A 474 -8.11 -13.17 -20.97
C ILE A 474 -8.71 -13.00 -22.37
N ILE A 475 -7.90 -13.18 -23.40
CA ILE A 475 -8.37 -13.05 -24.80
C ILE A 475 -8.71 -14.45 -25.34
N THR A 476 -10.00 -14.77 -25.38
CA THR A 476 -10.49 -16.06 -25.85
C THR A 476 -11.47 -15.91 -27.02
N GLY A 477 -11.14 -16.51 -28.17
CA GLY A 477 -11.99 -16.48 -29.37
C GLY A 477 -12.30 -15.06 -29.91
N GLY A 478 -11.42 -14.09 -29.63
CA GLY A 478 -11.60 -12.68 -30.03
C GLY A 478 -12.43 -11.86 -29.02
N PHE A 479 -12.78 -12.44 -27.87
CA PHE A 479 -13.51 -11.76 -26.81
C PHE A 479 -12.62 -11.55 -25.58
N ASN A 480 -12.81 -10.41 -24.91
CA ASN A 480 -12.20 -10.10 -23.65
C ASN A 480 -12.99 -10.72 -22.49
N VAL A 481 -12.30 -11.44 -21.62
CA VAL A 481 -12.89 -12.04 -20.42
C VAL A 481 -12.19 -11.48 -19.18
N SER A 482 -12.97 -10.87 -18.30
CA SER A 482 -12.51 -10.41 -17.00
C SER A 482 -12.34 -11.62 -16.06
N PRO A 483 -11.11 -11.94 -15.59
CA PRO A 483 -10.92 -12.95 -14.56
C PRO A 483 -11.76 -12.70 -13.32
N THR A 484 -11.84 -11.45 -12.87
CA THR A 484 -12.55 -11.04 -11.65
C THR A 484 -14.05 -11.32 -11.73
N GLU A 485 -14.67 -11.11 -12.90
CA GLU A 485 -16.10 -11.43 -13.11
C GLU A 485 -16.36 -12.94 -12.94
N VAL A 486 -15.50 -13.76 -13.52
CA VAL A 486 -15.63 -15.23 -13.44
C VAL A 486 -15.31 -15.74 -12.04
N GLU A 487 -14.31 -15.19 -11.36
CA GLU A 487 -13.99 -15.50 -9.96
C GLU A 487 -15.15 -15.17 -9.03
N THR A 488 -15.80 -14.02 -9.25
CA THR A 488 -16.98 -13.60 -8.49
C THR A 488 -18.13 -14.59 -8.68
N ALA A 489 -18.37 -15.03 -9.91
CA ALA A 489 -19.40 -16.03 -10.19
C ALA A 489 -19.08 -17.36 -9.50
N LEU A 490 -17.84 -17.84 -9.56
CA LEU A 490 -17.43 -19.10 -8.92
C LEU A 490 -17.59 -19.04 -7.40
N LYS A 491 -17.22 -17.95 -6.75
CA LYS A 491 -17.28 -17.77 -5.29
C LYS A 491 -18.71 -17.71 -4.73
N GLN A 492 -19.72 -17.55 -5.59
CA GLN A 492 -21.12 -17.63 -5.20
C GLN A 492 -21.61 -19.07 -5.06
N HIS A 493 -20.79 -20.08 -5.37
CA HIS A 493 -21.14 -21.48 -5.19
C HIS A 493 -20.64 -21.98 -3.83
N ASP A 494 -21.51 -22.66 -3.07
CA ASP A 494 -21.24 -23.11 -1.69
C ASP A 494 -19.99 -24.02 -1.55
N SER A 495 -19.61 -24.72 -2.62
CA SER A 495 -18.41 -25.57 -2.63
C SER A 495 -17.10 -24.84 -2.88
N VAL A 496 -17.11 -23.50 -3.09
CA VAL A 496 -15.94 -22.69 -3.44
C VAL A 496 -15.56 -21.78 -2.28
N ALA A 497 -14.39 -22.01 -1.68
CA ALA A 497 -13.83 -21.11 -0.67
C ALA A 497 -13.14 -19.91 -1.31
N ASP A 498 -12.34 -20.14 -2.37
CA ASP A 498 -11.71 -19.06 -3.16
C ASP A 498 -11.39 -19.55 -4.58
N ALA A 499 -11.21 -18.61 -5.50
CA ALA A 499 -10.92 -18.93 -6.90
C ALA A 499 -9.97 -17.90 -7.52
N ALA A 500 -9.15 -18.36 -8.44
CA ALA A 500 -8.36 -17.55 -9.35
C ALA A 500 -8.58 -17.99 -10.80
N VAL A 501 -8.83 -17.03 -11.68
CA VAL A 501 -9.08 -17.30 -13.10
C VAL A 501 -7.95 -16.72 -13.93
N VAL A 502 -7.43 -17.52 -14.86
CA VAL A 502 -6.29 -17.17 -15.71
C VAL A 502 -6.49 -17.65 -17.15
N GLY A 503 -5.82 -16.94 -18.07
CA GLY A 503 -5.72 -17.37 -19.46
C GLY A 503 -4.55 -18.34 -19.66
N ILE A 504 -4.80 -19.52 -20.22
CA ILE A 504 -3.78 -20.48 -20.63
C ILE A 504 -3.66 -20.44 -22.15
N PRO A 505 -2.46 -20.17 -22.73
CA PRO A 505 -2.25 -20.09 -24.17
C PRO A 505 -2.68 -21.38 -24.87
N GLN A 506 -3.30 -21.24 -26.05
CA GLN A 506 -3.70 -22.38 -26.88
C GLN A 506 -2.83 -22.44 -28.16
N ALA A 507 -2.53 -23.66 -28.62
CA ALA A 507 -1.78 -23.87 -29.86
C ALA A 507 -2.48 -23.27 -31.10
N SER A 508 -3.81 -23.13 -31.05
CA SER A 508 -4.63 -22.51 -32.10
C SER A 508 -4.61 -20.98 -32.09
N GLY A 509 -3.90 -20.37 -31.16
CA GLY A 509 -3.92 -18.93 -30.84
C GLY A 509 -5.00 -18.54 -29.83
N GLY A 510 -4.80 -17.40 -29.17
CA GLY A 510 -5.63 -16.96 -28.06
C GLY A 510 -5.39 -17.74 -26.77
N GLU A 511 -6.31 -17.57 -25.80
CA GLU A 511 -6.20 -18.17 -24.49
C GLU A 511 -7.46 -18.98 -24.13
N MET A 512 -7.28 -20.00 -23.32
CA MET A 512 -8.35 -20.75 -22.69
C MET A 512 -8.58 -20.21 -21.28
N VAL A 513 -9.83 -19.92 -20.93
CA VAL A 513 -10.22 -19.55 -19.58
C VAL A 513 -10.13 -20.77 -18.66
N VAL A 514 -9.30 -20.70 -17.63
CA VAL A 514 -9.07 -21.76 -16.65
C VAL A 514 -9.22 -21.19 -15.25
N ALA A 515 -9.91 -21.92 -14.36
CA ALA A 515 -10.06 -21.56 -12.96
C ALA A 515 -9.28 -22.51 -12.06
N ALA A 516 -8.50 -21.97 -11.13
CA ALA A 516 -7.96 -22.67 -9.98
C ALA A 516 -8.88 -22.38 -8.77
N VAL A 517 -9.40 -23.40 -8.12
CA VAL A 517 -10.42 -23.28 -7.07
C VAL A 517 -9.95 -23.96 -5.80
N ILE A 518 -10.03 -23.24 -4.68
CA ILE A 518 -9.90 -23.81 -3.34
C ILE A 518 -11.30 -24.29 -2.92
N PRO A 519 -11.50 -25.59 -2.66
CA PRO A 519 -12.81 -26.09 -2.21
C PRO A 519 -13.14 -25.57 -0.80
N ALA A 520 -14.43 -25.35 -0.52
CA ALA A 520 -14.92 -25.09 0.81
C ALA A 520 -14.75 -26.33 1.71
N GLU A 521 -14.66 -26.13 3.02
CA GLU A 521 -14.46 -27.22 3.98
C GLU A 521 -15.54 -28.29 3.85
N GLY A 522 -15.11 -29.54 3.69
CA GLY A 522 -16.03 -30.69 3.50
C GLY A 522 -16.55 -30.84 2.08
N HIS A 523 -16.16 -30.02 1.12
CA HIS A 523 -16.57 -30.11 -0.28
C HIS A 523 -15.43 -30.59 -1.19
N ALA A 524 -15.80 -31.18 -2.33
CA ALA A 524 -14.90 -31.44 -3.43
C ALA A 524 -15.25 -30.55 -4.63
N VAL A 525 -14.29 -30.26 -5.47
CA VAL A 525 -14.52 -29.51 -6.72
C VAL A 525 -15.19 -30.45 -7.72
N ASP A 526 -16.42 -30.11 -8.10
CA ASP A 526 -17.14 -30.72 -9.24
C ASP A 526 -17.08 -29.72 -10.41
N GLU A 527 -16.19 -29.99 -11.36
CA GLU A 527 -15.99 -29.13 -12.53
C GLU A 527 -17.28 -28.91 -13.32
N HIS A 528 -18.10 -29.96 -13.47
CA HIS A 528 -19.37 -29.89 -14.23
C HIS A 528 -20.37 -28.98 -13.52
N ALA A 529 -20.58 -29.20 -12.20
CA ALA A 529 -21.50 -28.38 -11.41
C ALA A 529 -21.10 -26.90 -11.38
N LEU A 530 -19.81 -26.61 -11.21
CA LEU A 530 -19.29 -25.24 -11.19
C LEU A 530 -19.40 -24.56 -12.58
N ARG A 531 -19.23 -25.30 -13.67
CA ARG A 531 -19.43 -24.76 -15.02
C ARG A 531 -20.91 -24.45 -15.29
N GLU A 532 -21.83 -25.33 -14.91
CA GLU A 532 -23.27 -25.07 -15.00
C GLU A 532 -23.67 -23.86 -14.16
N HIS A 533 -23.12 -23.73 -12.95
CA HIS A 533 -23.30 -22.55 -12.10
C HIS A 533 -22.84 -21.26 -12.79
N CYS A 534 -21.67 -21.29 -13.46
CA CYS A 534 -21.16 -20.15 -14.23
C CYS A 534 -22.04 -19.85 -15.45
N TYR A 535 -22.55 -20.87 -16.20
CA TYR A 535 -23.43 -20.65 -17.34
C TYR A 535 -24.71 -19.87 -16.99
N ALA A 536 -25.17 -19.96 -15.76
CA ALA A 536 -26.32 -19.20 -15.29
C ALA A 536 -26.00 -17.73 -14.93
N ARG A 537 -24.72 -17.33 -14.89
CA ARG A 537 -24.27 -16.05 -14.33
C ARG A 537 -23.39 -15.23 -15.25
N VAL A 538 -22.64 -15.87 -16.14
CA VAL A 538 -21.76 -15.19 -17.07
C VAL A 538 -22.00 -15.69 -18.51
N THR A 539 -21.65 -14.88 -19.50
CA THR A 539 -21.79 -15.24 -20.91
C THR A 539 -20.96 -16.48 -21.23
N ARG A 540 -21.48 -17.34 -22.11
CA ARG A 540 -20.93 -18.66 -22.42
C ARG A 540 -19.43 -18.70 -22.73
N TYR A 541 -18.88 -17.71 -23.41
CA TYR A 541 -17.46 -17.65 -23.74
C TYR A 541 -16.58 -17.30 -22.52
N LYS A 542 -17.16 -16.75 -21.43
CA LYS A 542 -16.47 -16.44 -20.17
C LYS A 542 -16.38 -17.65 -19.24
N VAL A 543 -17.21 -18.66 -19.44
CA VAL A 543 -17.23 -19.85 -18.58
C VAL A 543 -15.92 -20.60 -18.69
N PRO A 544 -15.24 -20.93 -17.55
CA PRO A 544 -14.00 -21.68 -17.59
C PRO A 544 -14.15 -23.01 -18.34
N ARG A 545 -13.23 -23.30 -19.24
CA ARG A 545 -13.18 -24.60 -19.94
C ARG A 545 -12.65 -25.71 -19.05
N ARG A 546 -11.79 -25.35 -18.07
CA ARG A 546 -11.25 -26.24 -17.05
C ARG A 546 -11.33 -25.57 -15.69
N ILE A 547 -11.67 -26.36 -14.67
CA ILE A 547 -11.67 -25.93 -13.27
C ILE A 547 -10.85 -26.96 -12.48
N VAL A 548 -9.74 -26.50 -11.91
CA VAL A 548 -8.75 -27.34 -11.21
C VAL A 548 -8.85 -27.07 -9.71
N ALA A 549 -8.92 -28.12 -8.91
CA ALA A 549 -8.82 -28.01 -7.47
C ALA A 549 -7.38 -27.73 -7.05
N VAL A 550 -7.18 -26.78 -6.15
CA VAL A 550 -5.89 -26.45 -5.56
C VAL A 550 -6.00 -26.32 -4.04
N ASP A 551 -4.93 -26.65 -3.33
CA ASP A 551 -4.90 -26.54 -1.87
C ASP A 551 -4.71 -25.09 -1.41
N ASP A 552 -4.01 -24.26 -2.21
CA ASP A 552 -3.74 -22.86 -1.92
C ASP A 552 -3.55 -22.04 -3.21
N LEU A 553 -3.76 -20.73 -3.10
CA LEU A 553 -3.53 -19.76 -4.19
C LEU A 553 -2.38 -18.83 -3.81
N PRO A 554 -1.36 -18.67 -4.67
CA PRO A 554 -0.27 -17.73 -4.44
C PRO A 554 -0.76 -16.32 -4.16
N ARG A 555 -0.34 -15.72 -3.05
CA ARG A 555 -0.76 -14.39 -2.62
C ARG A 555 0.42 -13.46 -2.38
N SER A 556 0.16 -12.16 -2.53
CA SER A 556 1.05 -11.11 -2.04
C SER A 556 1.01 -11.04 -0.51
N MET A 557 1.92 -10.28 0.10
CA MET A 557 1.91 -10.03 1.54
C MET A 557 0.63 -9.34 2.04
N LEU A 558 -0.05 -8.60 1.19
CA LEU A 558 -1.34 -7.98 1.48
C LEU A 558 -2.52 -8.92 1.17
N GLY A 559 -2.26 -10.19 0.86
CA GLY A 559 -3.27 -11.21 0.62
C GLY A 559 -3.85 -11.22 -0.80
N LYS A 560 -3.41 -10.33 -1.71
CA LYS A 560 -3.87 -10.30 -3.11
C LYS A 560 -3.39 -11.54 -3.86
N ILE A 561 -4.29 -12.22 -4.58
CA ILE A 561 -3.97 -13.35 -5.45
C ILE A 561 -3.00 -12.89 -6.57
N LEU A 562 -1.94 -13.66 -6.76
CA LEU A 562 -0.93 -13.44 -7.79
C LEU A 562 -1.23 -14.31 -9.01
N ARG A 563 -2.19 -13.89 -9.85
CA ARG A 563 -2.69 -14.66 -11.01
C ARG A 563 -1.56 -15.13 -11.93
N ARG A 564 -0.50 -14.34 -12.10
CA ARG A 564 0.67 -14.78 -12.85
C ARG A 564 1.30 -16.05 -12.27
N LYS A 565 1.47 -16.13 -10.94
CA LYS A 565 2.01 -17.33 -10.28
C LYS A 565 1.04 -18.51 -10.36
N VAL A 566 -0.27 -18.25 -10.27
CA VAL A 566 -1.30 -19.27 -10.51
C VAL A 566 -1.16 -19.84 -11.92
N ARG A 567 -1.06 -18.97 -12.94
CA ARG A 567 -0.83 -19.36 -14.33
C ARG A 567 0.45 -20.19 -14.52
N GLU A 568 1.55 -19.76 -13.93
CA GLU A 568 2.83 -20.50 -13.95
C GLU A 568 2.71 -21.89 -13.31
N GLN A 569 2.01 -22.00 -12.17
CA GLN A 569 1.75 -23.28 -11.51
C GLN A 569 0.90 -24.22 -12.36
N LEU A 570 -0.18 -23.71 -12.96
CA LEU A 570 -1.04 -24.50 -13.84
C LEU A 570 -0.29 -24.98 -15.09
N LEU A 571 0.50 -24.13 -15.75
CA LEU A 571 1.31 -24.49 -16.91
C LEU A 571 2.35 -25.57 -16.59
N ASN A 572 2.86 -25.62 -15.38
CA ASN A 572 3.83 -26.61 -14.92
C ASN A 572 3.17 -27.88 -14.36
N SER A 573 1.84 -27.93 -14.25
CA SER A 573 1.13 -29.11 -13.80
C SER A 573 0.98 -30.16 -14.92
N GLU A 574 0.84 -31.43 -14.57
CA GLU A 574 0.64 -32.53 -15.52
C GLU A 574 -0.61 -32.32 -16.41
N GLU A 575 -1.60 -31.58 -15.93
CA GLU A 575 -2.85 -31.31 -16.64
C GLU A 575 -2.71 -30.41 -17.87
N PHE A 576 -1.65 -29.57 -17.93
CA PHE A 576 -1.40 -28.60 -19.00
C PHE A 576 -0.02 -28.74 -19.66
N SER A 577 0.75 -29.78 -19.32
CA SER A 577 2.12 -30.01 -19.80
C SER A 577 2.21 -30.61 -21.24
N HIS A 578 1.28 -30.29 -22.12
CA HIS A 578 1.27 -30.84 -23.49
C HIS A 578 1.43 -29.76 -24.57
#